data_aa56dec62da0ac8349de36ebfbf48b76
#
_entry.id   aa56dec62da0ac8349de36ebfbf48b76
#
_cell.length_a   1.000
_cell.length_b   1.000
_cell.length_c   1.000
_cell.angle_alpha   90.00
_cell.angle_beta   90.00
_cell.angle_gamma   90.00
#
_symmetry.space_group_name_H-M   'P 1'
#
loop_
_entity.id
_entity.type
_entity.pdbx_description
1 polymer ?
#
loop_
_entity_poly.entity_id
_entity_poly.type
_entity_poly.pdbx_seq_one_letter_code
_entity_poly.pdbx_strand_id
1 'polypeptide(L)'
;MLRERLNDDMRTALKAREAGKSRLSVLRLALAAVKNREIDLRRELTDDEVVDVLAREVRSRQDVLPDYERGGRADLVEKMREEIRWLQEYLPRQATPEEIEAAVRAQIEASGAQGMRDIGKVMGPVMQAMRGKADGRLVQETAKRLLGG
;
A
#
# COMPACT_ATOMS: atom_id res chain seq x y z
N MET A 1 2.43 8.51 15.97
CA MET A 1 1.63 9.47 15.16
C MET A 1 0.58 8.76 14.32
N LEU A 2 0.96 7.92 13.38
CA LEU A 2 -0.02 7.23 12.53
C LEU A 2 -0.85 6.20 13.29
N ARG A 3 -0.22 5.45 14.19
CA ARG A 3 -0.94 4.51 15.06
C ARG A 3 -1.98 5.23 15.92
N GLU A 4 -1.63 6.35 16.53
CA GLU A 4 -2.55 7.13 17.36
C GLU A 4 -3.73 7.63 16.53
N ARG A 5 -3.47 8.08 15.31
CA ARG A 5 -4.52 8.49 14.37
C ARG A 5 -5.48 7.33 14.05
N LEU A 6 -4.93 6.13 13.80
CA LEU A 6 -5.74 4.93 13.58
C LEU A 6 -6.61 4.61 14.81
N ASN A 7 -6.03 4.68 16.01
CA ASN A 7 -6.76 4.42 17.24
C ASN A 7 -7.86 5.46 17.48
N ASP A 8 -7.59 6.73 17.23
CA ASP A 8 -8.57 7.80 17.40
C ASP A 8 -9.73 7.65 16.42
N ASP A 9 -9.43 7.32 15.17
CA ASP A 9 -10.44 7.10 14.15
C ASP A 9 -11.28 5.85 14.47
N MET A 10 -10.67 4.83 15.04
CA MET A 10 -11.38 3.64 15.51
C MET A 10 -12.36 4.00 16.64
N ARG A 11 -11.95 4.81 17.58
CA ARG A 11 -12.82 5.28 18.66
C ARG A 11 -13.98 6.11 18.11
N THR A 12 -13.72 6.98 17.16
CA THR A 12 -14.75 7.77 16.48
C THR A 12 -15.76 6.87 15.77
N ALA A 13 -15.28 5.88 15.04
CA ALA A 13 -16.14 4.92 14.35
C ALA A 13 -16.98 4.09 15.34
N LEU A 14 -16.40 3.72 16.49
CA LEU A 14 -17.12 2.99 17.53
C LEU A 14 -18.26 3.83 18.11
N LYS A 15 -18.01 5.12 18.37
CA LYS A 15 -19.03 6.05 18.89
C LYS A 15 -20.15 6.31 17.89
N ALA A 16 -19.87 6.21 16.59
CA ALA A 16 -20.86 6.38 15.54
C ALA A 16 -21.83 5.19 15.41
N ARG A 17 -21.59 4.11 16.14
CA ARG A 17 -22.42 2.88 16.17
C ARG A 17 -22.63 2.34 14.74
N GLU A 18 -23.89 2.20 14.31
CA GLU A 18 -24.20 1.62 12.99
C GLU A 18 -23.57 2.39 11.83
N ALA A 19 -23.50 3.72 11.91
CA ALA A 19 -22.89 4.54 10.86
C ALA A 19 -21.38 4.28 10.73
N GLY A 20 -20.72 3.90 11.81
CA GLY A 20 -19.27 3.64 11.82
C GLY A 20 -18.90 2.16 11.74
N LYS A 21 -19.86 1.25 11.67
CA LYS A 21 -19.64 -0.19 11.80
C LYS A 21 -18.64 -0.75 10.78
N SER A 22 -18.82 -0.44 9.52
CA SER A 22 -17.96 -0.92 8.44
C SER A 22 -16.55 -0.37 8.56
N ARG A 23 -16.42 0.91 8.85
CA ARG A 23 -15.13 1.57 9.03
C ARG A 23 -14.41 1.02 10.26
N LEU A 24 -15.14 0.80 11.35
CA LEU A 24 -14.59 0.18 12.57
C LEU A 24 -13.98 -1.18 12.27
N SER A 25 -14.68 -2.01 11.50
CA SER A 25 -14.18 -3.34 11.12
C SER A 25 -12.85 -3.27 10.38
N VAL A 26 -12.74 -2.37 9.40
CA VAL A 26 -11.50 -2.17 8.62
C VAL A 26 -10.36 -1.67 9.51
N LEU A 27 -10.64 -0.70 10.38
CA LEU A 27 -9.62 -0.15 11.28
C LEU A 27 -9.13 -1.18 12.29
N ARG A 28 -10.02 -2.04 12.79
CA ARG A 28 -9.63 -3.15 13.67
C ARG A 28 -8.71 -4.13 12.97
N LEU A 29 -9.02 -4.48 11.73
CA LEU A 29 -8.16 -5.38 10.94
C LEU A 29 -6.79 -4.76 10.67
N ALA A 30 -6.76 -3.47 10.33
CA ALA A 30 -5.51 -2.75 10.10
C ALA A 30 -4.64 -2.70 11.37
N LEU A 31 -5.25 -2.37 12.50
CA LEU A 31 -4.53 -2.35 13.79
C LEU A 31 -4.06 -3.73 14.21
N ALA A 32 -4.85 -4.78 13.94
CA ALA A 32 -4.42 -6.16 14.20
C ALA A 32 -3.21 -6.53 13.34
N ALA A 33 -3.17 -6.10 12.07
CA ALA A 33 -2.03 -6.34 11.19
C ALA A 33 -0.77 -5.62 11.70
N VAL A 34 -0.92 -4.39 12.17
CA VAL A 34 0.19 -3.64 12.81
C VAL A 34 0.69 -4.39 14.04
N LYS A 35 -0.23 -4.82 14.90
CA LYS A 35 0.12 -5.54 16.13
C LYS A 35 0.84 -6.86 15.82
N ASN A 36 0.38 -7.62 14.85
CA ASN A 36 1.01 -8.86 14.45
C ASN A 36 2.44 -8.63 13.97
N ARG A 37 2.66 -7.57 13.21
CA ARG A 37 4.00 -7.22 12.73
C ARG A 37 4.92 -6.82 13.87
N GLU A 38 4.39 -6.12 14.87
CA GLU A 38 5.13 -5.75 16.08
C GLU A 38 5.54 -6.98 16.88
N ILE A 39 4.65 -7.97 16.97
CA ILE A 39 4.96 -9.23 17.65
C ILE A 39 6.11 -9.93 16.95
N ASP A 40 6.06 -10.02 15.62
CA ASP A 40 7.11 -10.64 14.81
C ASP A 40 8.47 -9.95 15.00
N LEU A 41 8.48 -8.63 15.03
CA LEU A 41 9.71 -7.84 15.17
C LEU A 41 10.12 -7.61 16.63
N ARG A 42 9.25 -7.92 17.57
CA ARG A 42 9.45 -7.71 19.03
C ARG A 42 9.73 -6.25 19.37
N ARG A 43 9.09 -5.33 18.67
CA ARG A 43 9.18 -3.89 18.93
C ARG A 43 8.02 -3.16 18.28
N GLU A 44 7.83 -1.92 18.66
CA GLU A 44 6.86 -1.06 18.01
C GLU A 44 7.31 -0.70 16.59
N LEU A 45 6.34 -0.52 15.69
CA LEU A 45 6.61 -0.08 14.34
C LEU A 45 6.79 1.43 14.27
N THR A 46 7.67 1.87 13.39
CA THR A 46 7.77 3.28 13.01
C THR A 46 6.57 3.65 12.13
N ASP A 47 6.33 4.94 11.93
CA ASP A 47 5.26 5.40 11.04
C ASP A 47 5.44 4.85 9.61
N ASP A 48 6.67 4.84 9.09
CA ASP A 48 6.96 4.27 7.78
C ASP A 48 6.61 2.79 7.69
N GLU A 49 6.88 2.05 8.76
CA GLU A 49 6.53 0.63 8.82
C GLU A 49 5.02 0.41 8.92
N VAL A 50 4.31 1.30 9.61
CA VAL A 50 2.84 1.29 9.64
C VAL A 50 2.29 1.56 8.25
N VAL A 51 2.87 2.51 7.51
CA VAL A 51 2.50 2.77 6.12
C VAL A 51 2.66 1.51 5.26
N ASP A 52 3.75 0.78 5.43
CA ASP A 52 3.98 -0.47 4.69
C ASP A 52 2.90 -1.52 4.98
N VAL A 53 2.49 -1.65 6.24
CA VAL A 53 1.43 -2.57 6.65
C VAL A 53 0.11 -2.18 5.98
N LEU A 54 -0.25 -0.88 6.04
CA LEU A 54 -1.49 -0.39 5.44
C LEU A 54 -1.49 -0.52 3.91
N ALA A 55 -0.34 -0.30 3.27
CA ALA A 55 -0.20 -0.48 1.84
C ALA A 55 -0.45 -1.95 1.43
N ARG A 56 0.00 -2.91 2.24
CA ARG A 56 -0.29 -4.33 2.01
C ARG A 56 -1.77 -4.64 2.15
N GLU A 57 -2.42 -4.03 3.15
CA GLU A 57 -3.85 -4.20 3.34
C GLU A 57 -4.65 -3.68 2.13
N VAL A 58 -4.24 -2.55 1.57
CA VAL A 58 -4.83 -2.01 0.34
C VAL A 58 -4.59 -2.97 -0.82
N ARG A 59 -3.36 -3.41 -1.00
CA ARG A 59 -3.00 -4.31 -2.11
C ARG A 59 -3.76 -5.63 -2.07
N SER A 60 -3.90 -6.22 -0.88
CA SER A 60 -4.66 -7.47 -0.71
C SER A 60 -6.10 -7.32 -1.20
N ARG A 61 -6.72 -6.18 -0.92
CA ARG A 61 -8.08 -5.90 -1.36
C ARG A 61 -8.15 -5.64 -2.86
N GLN A 62 -7.18 -4.94 -3.41
CA GLN A 62 -7.09 -4.71 -4.85
C GLN A 62 -6.92 -6.02 -5.62
N ASP A 63 -6.17 -6.96 -5.06
CA ASP A 63 -5.90 -8.25 -5.70
C ASP A 63 -7.15 -9.12 -5.83
N VAL A 64 -8.10 -9.02 -4.90
CA VAL A 64 -9.33 -9.81 -4.95
C VAL A 64 -10.46 -9.14 -5.75
N LEU A 65 -10.35 -7.86 -6.03
CA LEU A 65 -11.39 -7.13 -6.79
C LEU A 65 -11.77 -7.79 -8.11
N PRO A 66 -10.80 -8.17 -8.98
CA PRO A 66 -11.14 -8.81 -10.25
C PRO A 66 -11.95 -10.10 -10.09
N ASP A 67 -11.69 -10.86 -9.05
CA ASP A 67 -12.43 -12.10 -8.77
C ASP A 67 -13.88 -11.82 -8.43
N TYR A 68 -14.13 -10.81 -7.60
CA TYR A 68 -15.49 -10.39 -7.25
C TYR A 68 -16.23 -9.79 -8.45
N GLU A 69 -15.54 -9.05 -9.29
CA GLU A 69 -16.10 -8.48 -10.52
C GLU A 69 -16.52 -9.60 -11.48
N ARG A 70 -15.66 -10.59 -11.69
CA ARG A 70 -15.98 -11.76 -12.54
C ARG A 70 -17.10 -12.59 -11.98
N GLY A 71 -17.20 -12.70 -10.65
CA GLY A 71 -18.27 -13.44 -9.98
C GLY A 71 -19.60 -12.70 -9.90
N GLY A 72 -19.68 -11.47 -10.41
CA GLY A 72 -20.90 -10.67 -10.37
C GLY A 72 -21.32 -10.23 -8.98
N ARG A 73 -20.39 -10.20 -8.02
CA ARG A 73 -20.66 -9.84 -6.63
C ARG A 73 -20.46 -8.33 -6.43
N ALA A 74 -21.38 -7.54 -7.00
CA ALA A 74 -21.34 -6.08 -6.92
C ALA A 74 -21.30 -5.57 -5.48
N ASP A 75 -21.96 -6.25 -4.55
CA ASP A 75 -21.95 -5.94 -3.11
C ASP A 75 -20.55 -6.02 -2.52
N LEU A 76 -19.79 -7.07 -2.86
CA LEU A 76 -18.41 -7.26 -2.39
C LEU A 76 -17.43 -6.30 -3.07
N VAL A 77 -17.64 -6.00 -4.35
CA VAL A 77 -16.84 -5.02 -5.07
C VAL A 77 -16.96 -3.65 -4.41
N GLU A 78 -18.18 -3.21 -4.13
CA GLU A 78 -18.42 -1.93 -3.47
C GLU A 78 -17.80 -1.88 -2.09
N LYS A 79 -17.97 -2.95 -1.31
CA LYS A 79 -17.38 -3.07 0.02
C LYS A 79 -15.86 -2.95 -0.02
N MET A 80 -15.20 -3.67 -0.95
CA MET A 80 -13.74 -3.63 -1.08
C MET A 80 -13.25 -2.25 -1.49
N ARG A 81 -13.93 -1.60 -2.42
CA ARG A 81 -13.57 -0.24 -2.85
C ARG A 81 -13.68 0.77 -1.72
N GLU A 82 -14.71 0.65 -0.89
CA GLU A 82 -14.90 1.51 0.27
C GLU A 82 -13.80 1.30 1.31
N GLU A 83 -13.46 0.04 1.61
CA GLU A 83 -12.38 -0.31 2.53
C GLU A 83 -11.03 0.24 2.03
N ILE A 84 -10.76 0.11 0.73
CA ILE A 84 -9.56 0.66 0.11
C ILE A 84 -9.50 2.18 0.28
N ARG A 85 -10.61 2.88 0.05
CA ARG A 85 -10.66 4.34 0.22
C ARG A 85 -10.32 4.76 1.65
N TRP A 86 -10.87 4.08 2.64
CA TRP A 86 -10.59 4.39 4.05
C TRP A 86 -9.13 4.19 4.40
N LEU A 87 -8.54 3.08 3.95
CA LEU A 87 -7.13 2.80 4.21
C LEU A 87 -6.20 3.77 3.48
N GLN A 88 -6.54 4.16 2.26
CA GLN A 88 -5.74 5.11 1.50
C GLN A 88 -5.67 6.51 2.13
N GLU A 89 -6.62 6.85 2.98
CA GLU A 89 -6.58 8.12 3.73
C GLU A 89 -5.32 8.24 4.61
N TYR A 90 -4.75 7.11 5.02
CA TYR A 90 -3.55 7.06 5.86
C TYR A 90 -2.26 6.95 5.05
N LEU A 91 -2.36 6.75 3.77
CA LEU A 91 -1.20 6.60 2.88
C LEU A 91 -0.84 7.94 2.22
N PRO A 92 0.43 8.12 1.81
CA PRO A 92 0.77 9.25 0.96
C PRO A 92 -0.01 9.19 -0.36
N ARG A 93 -0.04 10.31 -1.08
CA ARG A 93 -0.64 10.35 -2.42
C ARG A 93 0.00 9.27 -3.29
N GLN A 94 -0.83 8.48 -3.95
CA GLN A 94 -0.34 7.42 -4.83
C GLN A 94 0.30 8.00 -6.08
N ALA A 95 1.44 7.43 -6.47
CA ALA A 95 2.15 7.82 -7.66
C ALA A 95 1.40 7.33 -8.91
N THR A 96 1.36 8.16 -9.94
CA THR A 96 0.84 7.77 -11.23
C THR A 96 1.83 6.86 -11.96
N PRO A 97 1.38 6.07 -12.97
CA PRO A 97 2.31 5.28 -13.80
C PRO A 97 3.43 6.13 -14.41
N GLU A 98 3.12 7.35 -14.82
CA GLU A 98 4.07 8.28 -15.38
C GLU A 98 5.11 8.72 -14.36
N GLU A 99 4.70 8.97 -13.13
CA GLU A 99 5.60 9.32 -12.02
C GLU A 99 6.53 8.16 -11.68
N ILE A 100 6.00 6.93 -11.67
CA ILE A 100 6.81 5.72 -11.44
C ILE A 100 7.84 5.56 -12.54
N GLU A 101 7.44 5.71 -13.78
CA GLU A 101 8.34 5.61 -14.93
C GLU A 101 9.45 6.66 -14.86
N ALA A 102 9.10 7.91 -14.55
CA ALA A 102 10.07 9.00 -14.41
C ALA A 102 11.08 8.71 -13.30
N ALA A 103 10.63 8.20 -12.16
CA ALA A 103 11.50 7.84 -11.04
C ALA A 103 12.46 6.71 -11.43
N VAL A 104 11.95 5.68 -12.12
CA VAL A 104 12.77 4.56 -12.58
C VAL A 104 13.81 5.02 -13.60
N ARG A 105 13.41 5.81 -14.58
CA ARG A 105 14.34 6.37 -15.60
C ARG A 105 15.44 7.20 -14.96
N ALA A 106 15.09 8.07 -14.01
CA ALA A 106 16.06 8.89 -13.30
C ALA A 106 17.07 8.03 -12.54
N GLN A 107 16.63 6.95 -11.93
CA GLN A 107 17.52 6.05 -11.18
C GLN A 107 18.39 5.21 -12.11
N ILE A 108 17.88 4.79 -13.26
CA ILE A 108 18.67 4.09 -14.28
C ILE A 108 19.83 4.99 -14.71
N GLU A 109 19.54 6.24 -14.99
CA GLU A 109 20.55 7.22 -15.38
C GLU A 109 21.56 7.46 -14.27
N ALA A 110 21.08 7.70 -13.04
CA ALA A 110 21.93 8.00 -11.89
C ALA A 110 22.84 6.83 -11.51
N SER A 111 22.36 5.59 -11.64
CA SER A 111 23.12 4.40 -11.26
C SER A 111 24.01 3.85 -12.38
N GLY A 112 23.79 4.28 -13.62
CA GLY A 112 24.48 3.75 -14.77
C GLY A 112 24.04 2.34 -15.14
N ALA A 113 22.87 1.88 -14.69
CA ALA A 113 22.33 0.55 -14.98
C ALA A 113 22.20 0.35 -16.50
N GLN A 114 22.67 -0.81 -16.99
CA GLN A 114 22.72 -1.10 -18.42
C GLN A 114 21.83 -2.27 -18.85
N GLY A 115 21.24 -2.99 -17.91
CA GLY A 115 20.40 -4.12 -18.22
C GLY A 115 19.83 -4.78 -16.98
N MET A 116 19.16 -5.91 -17.19
CA MET A 116 18.44 -6.64 -16.12
C MET A 116 19.32 -7.05 -14.94
N ARG A 117 20.60 -7.32 -15.18
CA ARG A 117 21.54 -7.68 -14.11
C ARG A 117 21.74 -6.55 -13.10
N ASP A 118 21.46 -5.32 -13.50
CA ASP A 118 21.62 -4.13 -12.66
C ASP A 118 20.31 -3.69 -11.99
N ILE A 119 19.24 -4.50 -12.09
CA ILE A 119 17.92 -4.14 -11.58
C ILE A 119 17.93 -3.78 -10.10
N GLY A 120 18.78 -4.45 -9.31
CA GLY A 120 18.92 -4.15 -7.88
C GLY A 120 19.41 -2.74 -7.59
N LYS A 121 20.21 -2.16 -8.49
CA LYS A 121 20.70 -0.78 -8.35
C LYS A 121 19.58 0.25 -8.54
N VAL A 122 18.53 -0.13 -9.24
CA VAL A 122 17.37 0.71 -9.53
C VAL A 122 16.27 0.50 -8.50
N MET A 123 15.96 -0.77 -8.18
CA MET A 123 14.83 -1.14 -7.32
C MET A 123 14.95 -0.57 -5.90
N GLY A 124 16.11 -0.71 -5.27
CA GLY A 124 16.30 -0.26 -3.89
C GLY A 124 15.96 1.22 -3.70
N PRO A 125 16.65 2.12 -4.39
CA PRO A 125 16.38 3.56 -4.27
C PRO A 125 14.97 3.98 -4.68
N VAL A 126 14.42 3.40 -5.75
CA VAL A 126 13.06 3.74 -6.20
C VAL A 126 12.01 3.26 -5.19
N MET A 127 12.16 2.04 -4.68
CA MET A 127 11.24 1.52 -3.66
C MET A 127 11.27 2.37 -2.40
N GLN A 128 12.43 2.84 -1.98
CA GLN A 128 12.55 3.72 -0.83
C GLN A 128 11.84 5.07 -1.08
N ALA A 129 12.05 5.66 -2.24
CA ALA A 129 11.44 6.94 -2.61
C ALA A 129 9.92 6.82 -2.79
N MET A 130 9.45 5.68 -3.27
CA MET A 130 8.03 5.41 -3.54
C MET A 130 7.31 4.66 -2.42
N ARG A 131 7.91 4.58 -1.25
CA ARG A 131 7.33 3.84 -0.11
C ARG A 131 5.93 4.34 0.22
N GLY A 132 4.96 3.42 0.20
CA GLY A 132 3.55 3.74 0.41
C GLY A 132 2.88 4.49 -0.73
N LYS A 133 3.62 4.89 -1.77
CA LYS A 133 3.11 5.63 -2.93
C LYS A 133 2.89 4.73 -4.15
N ALA A 134 3.59 3.61 -4.23
CA ALA A 134 3.49 2.70 -5.35
C ALA A 134 3.66 1.25 -4.87
N ASP A 135 2.94 0.35 -5.53
CA ASP A 135 3.09 -1.09 -5.33
C ASP A 135 4.46 -1.51 -5.90
N GLY A 136 5.23 -2.26 -5.11
CA GLY A 136 6.53 -2.76 -5.52
C GLY A 136 6.49 -3.57 -6.82
N ARG A 137 5.38 -4.26 -7.09
CA ARG A 137 5.21 -5.01 -8.35
C ARG A 137 5.17 -4.09 -9.56
N LEU A 138 4.49 -2.95 -9.46
CA LEU A 138 4.44 -1.96 -10.54
C LEU A 138 5.81 -1.34 -10.79
N VAL A 139 6.54 -1.03 -9.73
CA VAL A 139 7.90 -0.52 -9.84
C VAL A 139 8.80 -1.55 -10.51
N GLN A 140 8.71 -2.80 -10.10
CA GLN A 140 9.51 -3.89 -10.68
C GLN A 140 9.19 -4.11 -12.16
N GLU A 141 7.91 -4.16 -12.52
CA GLU A 141 7.48 -4.29 -13.91
C GLU A 141 8.00 -3.14 -14.77
N THR A 142 7.93 -1.91 -14.25
CA THR A 142 8.44 -0.74 -14.94
C THR A 142 9.96 -0.82 -15.13
N ALA A 143 10.69 -1.20 -14.08
CA ALA A 143 12.14 -1.35 -14.15
C ALA A 143 12.54 -2.43 -15.15
N LYS A 144 11.87 -3.57 -15.15
CA LYS A 144 12.12 -4.65 -16.11
C LYS A 144 11.88 -4.20 -17.54
N ARG A 145 10.79 -3.50 -17.79
CA ARG A 145 10.45 -2.99 -19.11
C ARG A 145 11.51 -2.02 -19.62
N LEU A 146 11.95 -1.11 -18.78
CA LEU A 146 12.92 -0.08 -19.16
C LEU A 146 14.35 -0.61 -19.27
N LEU A 147 14.72 -1.62 -18.48
CA LEU A 147 16.06 -2.21 -18.52
C LEU A 147 16.19 -3.33 -19.55
N GLY A 148 15.11 -4.08 -19.76
CA GLY A 148 15.14 -5.26 -20.65
C GLY A 148 14.70 -4.97 -22.06
N GLY A 149 14.09 -3.82 -22.25
CA GLY A 149 13.54 -3.46 -23.51
C GLY A 149 14.24 -2.36 -24.21
#